data_b28ee37ad7dc748a512714969cf8f234
#
_entry.id   b28ee37ad7dc748a512714969cf8f234
#
_cell.length_a   1.000
_cell.length_b   1.000
_cell.length_c   1.000
_cell.angle_alpha   90.00
_cell.angle_beta   90.00
_cell.angle_gamma   90.00
#
_symmetry.space_group_name_H-M   'P 1'
#
loop_
_entity.id
_entity.type
_entity.pdbx_description
1 polymer ?
#
loop_
_entity_poly.entity_id
_entity_poly.type
_entity_poly.pdbx_seq_one_letter_code
_entity_poly.pdbx_strand_id
1 'polypeptide(L)'
;MGMENLLNYYFIMKKRFVTVLLACSLAGGLFAQQPWFKDKDLTLTGAYYYPEHWDESQWERDFKQMHDLGFEFTHFAEFAWAQLEPEEGKYDFSWLDKAVALAAKYDLKVIMCTSTATPPVWLSRKYPEILIKNENGTVLDHGARQHASFASPVYRELAYKMIEKLAQHYGNDSRIIGWQLDNEPAVQFDYNPKAELAFRDFLREKYHHDIKALNDAWGTAFWSEVYSSFDEITLPKTAQMFMNHHQILDYRRFAASQTNDFLNEQCLLIKKYAKNQWVTTNYIPNYEEGHIGGSPALDFQSYTRYMVYGDNEGIGRRGYRVGNPLRIAFANDFFRPIQGTYGVMELQPGQVNWGSINPQPLPGAVRLWMWSVFAGGG
;
A
#
# COMPACT_ATOMS: atom_id res chain seq x y z
N MET A 1 -35.05 -9.83 46.69
CA MET A 1 -33.64 -9.78 46.31
C MET A 1 -33.00 -8.75 47.24
N GLY A 2 -32.24 -9.24 48.25
CA GLY A 2 -31.82 -8.44 49.38
C GLY A 2 -30.73 -7.43 49.04
N MET A 3 -30.66 -6.38 49.81
CA MET A 3 -29.73 -5.24 49.65
C MET A 3 -28.24 -5.62 49.60
N GLU A 4 -27.89 -6.80 50.18
CA GLU A 4 -26.55 -7.39 50.08
C GLU A 4 -26.17 -7.83 48.68
N ASN A 5 -27.11 -8.30 47.86
CA ASN A 5 -26.84 -8.70 46.48
C ASN A 5 -26.65 -7.50 45.56
N LEU A 6 -27.26 -6.39 45.84
CA LEU A 6 -27.07 -5.11 45.11
C LEU A 6 -25.70 -4.49 45.41
N LEU A 7 -25.24 -4.51 46.64
CA LEU A 7 -23.92 -4.04 47.05
C LEU A 7 -22.78 -4.90 46.47
N ASN A 8 -22.93 -6.20 46.42
CA ASN A 8 -21.96 -7.10 45.78
C ASN A 8 -21.89 -6.88 44.25
N TYR A 9 -23.03 -6.65 43.60
CA TYR A 9 -23.07 -6.33 42.14
C TYR A 9 -22.40 -4.98 41.85
N TYR A 10 -22.62 -4.00 42.72
CA TYR A 10 -22.00 -2.67 42.58
C TYR A 10 -20.47 -2.72 42.80
N PHE A 11 -19.99 -3.53 43.74
CA PHE A 11 -18.54 -3.76 43.99
C PHE A 11 -17.87 -4.51 42.86
N ILE A 12 -18.52 -5.50 42.25
CA ILE A 12 -18.01 -6.28 41.12
C ILE A 12 -17.96 -5.39 39.86
N MET A 13 -18.98 -4.58 39.61
CA MET A 13 -19.00 -3.62 38.51
C MET A 13 -17.92 -2.54 38.68
N LYS A 14 -17.72 -1.99 39.89
CA LYS A 14 -16.66 -1.02 40.15
C LYS A 14 -15.26 -1.60 39.96
N LYS A 15 -15.00 -2.85 40.40
CA LYS A 15 -13.72 -3.54 40.14
C LYS A 15 -13.49 -3.78 38.63
N ARG A 16 -14.51 -4.20 37.88
CA ARG A 16 -14.40 -4.39 36.43
C ARG A 16 -14.18 -3.07 35.69
N PHE A 17 -14.84 -1.98 36.11
CA PHE A 17 -14.65 -0.66 35.54
C PHE A 17 -13.24 -0.10 35.80
N VAL A 18 -12.71 -0.28 37.00
CA VAL A 18 -11.34 0.11 37.33
C VAL A 18 -10.30 -0.73 36.58
N THR A 19 -10.55 -2.05 36.40
CA THR A 19 -9.66 -2.93 35.63
C THR A 19 -9.69 -2.58 34.14
N VAL A 20 -10.84 -2.22 33.57
CA VAL A 20 -10.93 -1.75 32.18
C VAL A 20 -10.28 -0.39 32.00
N LEU A 21 -10.43 0.55 32.93
CA LEU A 21 -9.74 1.84 32.92
C LEU A 21 -8.22 1.71 33.06
N LEU A 22 -7.74 0.78 33.93
CA LEU A 22 -6.30 0.50 34.02
C LEU A 22 -5.76 -0.21 32.76
N ALA A 23 -6.54 -1.12 32.14
CA ALA A 23 -6.18 -1.76 30.90
C ALA A 23 -6.15 -0.76 29.73
N CYS A 24 -7.09 0.18 29.68
CA CYS A 24 -7.09 1.28 28.69
C CYS A 24 -5.96 2.29 28.93
N SER A 25 -5.58 2.57 30.18
CA SER A 25 -4.43 3.44 30.46
C SER A 25 -3.08 2.75 30.24
N LEU A 26 -3.00 1.43 30.36
CA LEU A 26 -1.81 0.64 29.99
C LEU A 26 -1.73 0.42 28.48
N ALA A 27 -2.85 0.33 27.77
CA ALA A 27 -2.87 0.31 26.30
C ALA A 27 -2.57 1.68 25.68
N GLY A 28 -2.89 2.78 26.36
CA GLY A 28 -2.51 4.14 25.95
C GLY A 28 -1.02 4.47 26.07
N GLY A 29 -0.24 3.63 26.76
CA GLY A 29 1.23 3.78 26.92
C GLY A 29 2.06 2.97 25.94
N LEU A 30 1.42 2.23 25.01
CA LEU A 30 2.11 1.39 24.00
C LEU A 30 2.04 1.96 22.59
N PHE A 31 1.65 3.21 22.41
CA PHE A 31 2.06 3.94 21.20
C PHE A 31 3.55 4.24 21.38
N ALA A 32 4.38 3.28 20.97
CA ALA A 32 5.81 3.48 20.89
C ALA A 32 6.02 4.76 20.06
N GLN A 33 6.66 5.74 20.69
CA GLN A 33 7.21 6.90 19.99
C GLN A 33 7.88 6.35 18.73
N GLN A 34 7.45 6.79 17.56
CA GLN A 34 8.00 6.25 16.29
C GLN A 34 9.50 6.58 16.30
N PRO A 35 10.39 5.59 16.38
CA PRO A 35 11.83 5.84 16.55
C PRO A 35 12.46 6.53 15.33
N TRP A 36 11.71 6.59 14.23
CA TRP A 36 12.16 7.06 12.92
C TRP A 36 12.13 8.58 12.77
N PHE A 37 11.20 9.26 13.43
CA PHE A 37 11.03 10.71 13.34
C PHE A 37 11.34 11.36 14.69
N LYS A 38 12.24 12.33 14.68
CA LYS A 38 12.62 13.09 15.90
C LYS A 38 11.68 14.28 16.02
N ASP A 39 11.42 14.73 17.25
CA ASP A 39 10.55 15.89 17.54
C ASP A 39 10.97 17.17 16.78
N LYS A 40 12.25 17.28 16.41
CA LYS A 40 12.76 18.40 15.61
C LYS A 40 12.48 18.29 14.11
N ASP A 41 12.12 17.10 13.64
CA ASP A 41 11.90 16.79 12.22
C ASP A 41 10.39 16.91 11.92
N LEU A 42 9.80 18.07 12.25
CA LEU A 42 8.34 18.29 12.18
C LEU A 42 7.79 18.32 10.74
N THR A 43 8.62 18.56 9.74
CA THR A 43 8.21 18.75 8.36
C THR A 43 9.22 18.15 7.41
N LEU A 44 9.22 16.83 7.27
CA LEU A 44 10.03 16.17 6.25
C LEU A 44 9.36 16.30 4.89
N THR A 45 10.04 16.96 3.95
CA THR A 45 9.55 17.18 2.58
C THR A 45 10.56 16.75 1.54
N GLY A 46 10.04 16.17 0.45
CA GLY A 46 10.86 15.72 -0.66
C GLY A 46 10.08 15.67 -1.95
N ALA A 47 10.73 15.22 -3.00
CA ALA A 47 10.12 15.02 -4.30
C ALA A 47 10.58 13.69 -4.90
N TYR A 48 9.70 13.05 -5.67
CA TYR A 48 10.09 11.93 -6.53
C TYR A 48 11.05 12.40 -7.60
N TYR A 49 12.03 11.57 -7.89
CA TYR A 49 12.90 11.73 -9.03
C TYR A 49 13.16 10.38 -9.66
N TYR A 50 13.17 10.33 -10.97
CA TYR A 50 13.36 9.10 -11.75
C TYR A 50 14.67 9.21 -12.53
N PRO A 51 15.85 8.90 -11.94
CA PRO A 51 17.13 9.02 -12.63
C PRO A 51 17.14 8.23 -13.93
N GLU A 52 16.49 7.06 -13.95
CA GLU A 52 16.35 6.21 -15.13
C GLU A 52 15.56 6.83 -16.28
N HIS A 53 14.82 7.91 -16.04
CA HIS A 53 14.03 8.63 -17.03
C HIS A 53 14.75 9.82 -17.63
N TRP A 54 15.77 10.37 -16.95
CA TRP A 54 16.45 11.58 -17.31
C TRP A 54 17.90 11.29 -17.72
N ASP A 55 18.43 12.12 -18.66
CA ASP A 55 19.85 12.10 -18.99
C ASP A 55 20.71 12.40 -17.75
N GLU A 56 21.78 11.61 -17.55
CA GLU A 56 22.67 11.73 -16.37
C GLU A 56 23.24 13.15 -16.21
N SER A 57 23.44 13.86 -17.30
CA SER A 57 23.93 15.25 -17.29
C SER A 57 22.98 16.26 -16.64
N GLN A 58 21.71 15.89 -16.46
CA GLN A 58 20.70 16.76 -15.82
C GLN A 58 20.60 16.54 -14.31
N TRP A 59 21.01 15.38 -13.80
CA TRP A 59 20.80 14.97 -12.41
C TRP A 59 21.39 15.96 -11.41
N GLU A 60 22.61 16.44 -11.66
CA GLU A 60 23.30 17.37 -10.75
C GLU A 60 22.55 18.71 -10.62
N ARG A 61 22.06 19.26 -11.71
CA ARG A 61 21.22 20.45 -11.71
C ARG A 61 19.95 20.23 -10.88
N ASP A 62 19.31 19.10 -11.09
CA ASP A 62 18.01 18.82 -10.49
C ASP A 62 18.11 18.58 -8.99
N PHE A 63 19.11 17.81 -8.52
CA PHE A 63 19.35 17.62 -7.08
C PHE A 63 19.79 18.92 -6.40
N LYS A 64 20.61 19.72 -7.07
CA LYS A 64 20.94 21.06 -6.56
C LYS A 64 19.69 21.93 -6.40
N GLN A 65 18.77 21.90 -7.35
CA GLN A 65 17.52 22.66 -7.26
C GLN A 65 16.63 22.14 -6.12
N MET A 66 16.54 20.82 -5.89
CA MET A 66 15.82 20.25 -4.76
C MET A 66 16.40 20.74 -3.43
N HIS A 67 17.71 20.72 -3.28
CA HIS A 67 18.39 21.25 -2.09
C HIS A 67 18.11 22.74 -1.90
N ASP A 68 18.27 23.56 -2.95
CA ASP A 68 18.05 25.00 -2.90
C ASP A 68 16.60 25.37 -2.55
N LEU A 69 15.63 24.49 -2.87
CA LEU A 69 14.22 24.62 -2.50
C LEU A 69 13.92 24.15 -1.06
N GLY A 70 14.92 23.56 -0.37
CA GLY A 70 14.79 23.08 1.00
C GLY A 70 14.19 21.68 1.13
N PHE A 71 14.21 20.87 0.07
CA PHE A 71 13.85 19.45 0.19
C PHE A 71 14.93 18.69 0.96
N GLU A 72 14.51 17.73 1.76
CA GLU A 72 15.36 16.93 2.65
C GLU A 72 15.61 15.53 2.12
N PHE A 73 14.73 15.06 1.22
CA PHE A 73 14.85 13.72 0.60
C PHE A 73 14.30 13.69 -0.82
N THR A 74 14.64 12.61 -1.51
CA THR A 74 14.07 12.24 -2.81
C THR A 74 13.73 10.75 -2.84
N HIS A 75 12.92 10.31 -3.82
CA HIS A 75 12.56 8.91 -4.02
C HIS A 75 13.21 8.38 -5.30
N PHE A 76 13.75 7.15 -5.25
CA PHE A 76 14.34 6.47 -6.39
C PHE A 76 13.77 5.08 -6.63
N ALA A 77 13.86 4.62 -7.85
CA ALA A 77 13.61 3.26 -8.31
C ALA A 77 12.14 2.79 -8.20
N GLU A 78 11.15 3.70 -8.22
CA GLU A 78 9.74 3.32 -8.12
C GLU A 78 9.28 2.41 -9.27
N PHE A 79 9.78 2.67 -10.49
CA PHE A 79 9.39 1.93 -11.71
C PHE A 79 10.59 1.35 -12.47
N ALA A 80 11.69 1.09 -11.78
CA ALA A 80 12.98 0.83 -12.40
C ALA A 80 13.37 -0.66 -12.48
N TRP A 81 12.46 -1.63 -12.29
CA TRP A 81 12.84 -3.04 -12.24
C TRP A 81 13.62 -3.48 -13.49
N ALA A 82 13.19 -3.03 -14.69
CA ALA A 82 13.90 -3.38 -15.94
C ALA A 82 15.36 -2.85 -16.00
N GLN A 83 15.66 -1.73 -15.31
CA GLN A 83 17.01 -1.20 -15.19
C GLN A 83 17.81 -1.84 -14.05
N LEU A 84 17.13 -2.22 -12.97
CA LEU A 84 17.76 -2.92 -11.84
C LEU A 84 18.11 -4.37 -12.18
N GLU A 85 17.29 -5.02 -13.00
CA GLU A 85 17.43 -6.40 -13.47
C GLU A 85 17.08 -6.49 -14.96
N PRO A 86 17.99 -6.07 -15.86
CA PRO A 86 17.73 -6.06 -17.31
C PRO A 86 17.52 -7.45 -17.92
N GLU A 87 18.07 -8.48 -17.30
CA GLU A 87 17.84 -9.89 -17.61
C GLU A 87 17.69 -10.65 -16.29
N GLU A 88 16.90 -11.71 -16.28
CA GLU A 88 16.71 -12.54 -15.10
C GLU A 88 18.00 -12.94 -14.39
N GLY A 89 18.12 -12.55 -13.13
CA GLY A 89 19.30 -12.82 -12.29
C GLY A 89 20.52 -11.94 -12.57
N LYS A 90 20.45 -11.00 -13.52
CA LYS A 90 21.52 -10.04 -13.79
C LYS A 90 21.14 -8.67 -13.25
N TYR A 91 21.75 -8.29 -12.14
CA TYR A 91 21.45 -7.04 -11.45
C TYR A 91 22.48 -5.96 -11.78
N ASP A 92 22.03 -4.75 -12.06
CA ASP A 92 22.87 -3.57 -12.27
C ASP A 92 22.35 -2.38 -11.42
N PHE A 93 23.08 -2.07 -10.37
CA PHE A 93 22.81 -0.92 -9.49
C PHE A 93 23.77 0.24 -9.75
N SER A 94 24.66 0.15 -10.72
CA SER A 94 25.73 1.12 -10.94
C SER A 94 25.23 2.53 -11.24
N TRP A 95 24.15 2.66 -12.00
CA TRP A 95 23.50 3.92 -12.30
C TRP A 95 22.80 4.51 -11.05
N LEU A 96 22.17 3.65 -10.24
CA LEU A 96 21.47 4.05 -9.02
C LEU A 96 22.47 4.46 -7.93
N ASP A 97 23.65 3.79 -7.83
CA ASP A 97 24.74 4.20 -6.94
C ASP A 97 25.23 5.61 -7.24
N LYS A 98 25.34 5.98 -8.51
CA LYS A 98 25.67 7.36 -8.91
C LYS A 98 24.59 8.35 -8.49
N ALA A 99 23.30 8.02 -8.71
CA ALA A 99 22.20 8.89 -8.33
C ALA A 99 22.16 9.09 -6.79
N VAL A 100 22.33 8.01 -6.01
CA VAL A 100 22.39 8.07 -4.54
C VAL A 100 23.59 8.91 -4.06
N ALA A 101 24.75 8.73 -4.67
CA ALA A 101 25.94 9.52 -4.33
C ALA A 101 25.74 11.01 -4.64
N LEU A 102 25.09 11.31 -5.75
CA LEU A 102 24.84 12.69 -6.19
C LEU A 102 23.76 13.37 -5.33
N ALA A 103 22.67 12.67 -4.98
CA ALA A 103 21.68 13.15 -4.02
C ALA A 103 22.34 13.52 -2.68
N ALA A 104 23.20 12.62 -2.16
CA ALA A 104 23.94 12.85 -0.91
C ALA A 104 24.93 14.04 -0.98
N LYS A 105 25.52 14.32 -2.14
CA LYS A 105 26.35 15.50 -2.38
C LYS A 105 25.59 16.82 -2.11
N TYR A 106 24.28 16.79 -2.33
CA TYR A 106 23.37 17.91 -2.09
C TYR A 106 22.52 17.74 -0.83
N ASP A 107 23.04 17.00 0.18
CA ASP A 107 22.40 16.77 1.47
C ASP A 107 20.99 16.13 1.39
N LEU A 108 20.61 15.57 0.25
CA LEU A 108 19.35 14.84 0.11
C LEU A 108 19.50 13.40 0.61
N LYS A 109 18.59 12.97 1.46
CA LYS A 109 18.39 11.56 1.78
C LYS A 109 17.56 10.88 0.69
N VAL A 110 17.59 9.55 0.66
CA VAL A 110 16.86 8.79 -0.34
C VAL A 110 15.85 7.85 0.32
N ILE A 111 14.64 7.82 -0.22
CA ILE A 111 13.66 6.76 0.00
C ILE A 111 13.79 5.81 -1.19
N MET A 112 14.12 4.55 -0.92
CA MET A 112 14.25 3.52 -1.95
C MET A 112 12.91 2.84 -2.20
N CYS A 113 12.53 2.67 -3.46
CA CYS A 113 11.28 1.99 -3.82
C CYS A 113 11.55 0.56 -4.33
N THR A 114 10.61 -0.34 -4.04
CA THR A 114 10.66 -1.71 -4.58
C THR A 114 9.91 -1.80 -5.90
N SER A 115 10.44 -1.58 -6.98
CA SER A 115 9.83 -1.47 -8.34
C SER A 115 8.82 -2.58 -8.73
N THR A 116 8.16 -3.22 -7.76
CA THR A 116 7.29 -4.39 -8.00
C THR A 116 6.02 -4.06 -8.76
N ALA A 117 5.56 -2.82 -8.74
CA ALA A 117 4.43 -2.40 -9.55
C ALA A 117 4.67 -2.54 -11.07
N THR A 118 5.93 -2.53 -11.49
CA THR A 118 6.33 -2.53 -12.90
C THR A 118 7.24 -3.70 -13.26
N PRO A 119 6.73 -4.95 -13.25
CA PRO A 119 7.52 -6.11 -13.67
C PRO A 119 8.06 -5.92 -15.10
N PRO A 120 9.32 -6.29 -15.38
CA PRO A 120 9.93 -6.08 -16.69
C PRO A 120 9.30 -6.96 -17.77
N VAL A 121 9.45 -6.55 -19.02
CA VAL A 121 8.89 -7.27 -20.19
C VAL A 121 9.39 -8.71 -20.25
N TRP A 122 10.68 -8.96 -19.96
CA TRP A 122 11.23 -10.31 -19.98
C TRP A 122 10.48 -11.26 -19.02
N LEU A 123 10.04 -10.76 -17.85
CA LEU A 123 9.34 -11.53 -16.85
C LEU A 123 7.95 -11.96 -17.34
N SER A 124 7.15 -11.04 -17.84
CA SER A 124 5.81 -11.33 -18.36
C SER A 124 5.82 -12.17 -19.64
N ARG A 125 6.89 -12.09 -20.46
CA ARG A 125 7.02 -12.89 -21.68
C ARG A 125 7.55 -14.30 -21.40
N LYS A 126 8.43 -14.44 -20.42
CA LYS A 126 8.96 -15.75 -20.01
C LYS A 126 7.98 -16.55 -19.15
N TYR A 127 7.19 -15.84 -18.33
CA TYR A 127 6.25 -16.40 -17.38
C TYR A 127 4.84 -15.82 -17.55
N PRO A 128 4.17 -16.04 -18.69
CA PRO A 128 2.88 -15.43 -18.99
C PRO A 128 1.76 -15.80 -18.00
N GLU A 129 1.93 -16.89 -17.24
CA GLU A 129 1.02 -17.33 -16.19
C GLU A 129 0.95 -16.37 -14.99
N ILE A 130 1.87 -15.39 -14.89
CA ILE A 130 1.81 -14.35 -13.86
C ILE A 130 0.75 -13.29 -14.16
N LEU A 131 0.31 -13.17 -15.40
CA LEU A 131 -0.59 -12.11 -15.82
C LEU A 131 -1.99 -12.30 -15.25
N ILE A 132 -2.56 -11.20 -14.79
CA ILE A 132 -3.93 -11.15 -14.26
C ILE A 132 -4.92 -11.51 -15.37
N LYS A 133 -5.97 -12.25 -15.00
CA LYS A 133 -7.15 -12.44 -15.81
C LYS A 133 -8.33 -11.69 -15.23
N ASN A 134 -9.12 -11.06 -16.09
CA ASN A 134 -10.38 -10.50 -15.66
C ASN A 134 -11.49 -11.58 -15.62
N GLU A 135 -12.66 -11.20 -15.15
CA GLU A 135 -13.81 -12.10 -14.94
C GLU A 135 -14.25 -12.85 -16.22
N ASN A 136 -14.15 -12.23 -17.38
CA ASN A 136 -14.51 -12.86 -18.66
C ASN A 136 -13.41 -13.77 -19.23
N GLY A 137 -12.30 -13.96 -18.51
CA GLY A 137 -11.18 -14.81 -18.90
C GLY A 137 -10.13 -14.15 -19.79
N THR A 138 -10.29 -12.86 -20.12
CA THR A 138 -9.26 -12.12 -20.87
C THR A 138 -8.02 -11.94 -20.01
N VAL A 139 -6.87 -12.34 -20.55
CA VAL A 139 -5.57 -12.08 -19.91
C VAL A 139 -5.23 -10.61 -20.12
N LEU A 140 -4.92 -9.91 -19.04
CA LEU A 140 -4.40 -8.54 -19.12
C LEU A 140 -2.93 -8.60 -19.52
N ASP A 141 -2.62 -8.11 -20.72
CA ASP A 141 -1.24 -8.17 -21.24
C ASP A 141 -0.32 -7.23 -20.46
N HIS A 142 0.96 -7.33 -20.73
CA HIS A 142 1.98 -6.41 -20.20
C HIS A 142 1.56 -4.97 -20.48
N GLY A 143 1.44 -4.19 -19.42
CA GLY A 143 1.05 -2.79 -19.45
C GLY A 143 2.05 -1.92 -18.71
N ALA A 144 1.62 -0.72 -18.34
CA ALA A 144 2.49 0.20 -17.62
C ALA A 144 2.83 -0.33 -16.21
N ARG A 145 1.84 -0.81 -15.46
CA ARG A 145 2.01 -1.31 -14.08
C ARG A 145 0.89 -2.26 -13.66
N GLN A 146 1.12 -2.98 -12.56
CA GLN A 146 0.11 -3.80 -11.84
C GLN A 146 -0.55 -4.90 -12.69
N HIS A 147 0.16 -5.44 -13.67
CA HIS A 147 -0.34 -6.51 -14.55
C HIS A 147 0.00 -7.92 -14.06
N ALA A 148 0.84 -8.05 -13.02
CA ALA A 148 1.19 -9.33 -12.42
C ALA A 148 0.33 -9.64 -11.19
N SER A 149 -0.10 -10.90 -11.08
CA SER A 149 -0.95 -11.40 -10.01
C SER A 149 -0.18 -11.59 -8.70
N PHE A 150 -0.66 -11.01 -7.62
CA PHE A 150 -0.14 -11.27 -6.27
C PHE A 150 -0.39 -12.71 -5.79
N ALA A 151 -1.31 -13.44 -6.41
CA ALA A 151 -1.52 -14.86 -6.16
C ALA A 151 -0.55 -15.77 -6.92
N SER A 152 0.32 -15.22 -7.78
CA SER A 152 1.30 -16.00 -8.53
C SER A 152 2.57 -16.30 -7.70
N PRO A 153 2.88 -17.57 -7.40
CA PRO A 153 4.11 -17.92 -6.70
C PRO A 153 5.37 -17.52 -7.49
N VAL A 154 5.33 -17.66 -8.81
CA VAL A 154 6.45 -17.30 -9.70
C VAL A 154 6.74 -15.80 -9.63
N TYR A 155 5.71 -14.97 -9.69
CA TYR A 155 5.87 -13.53 -9.57
C TYR A 155 6.44 -13.15 -8.20
N ARG A 156 5.88 -13.67 -7.11
CA ARG A 156 6.38 -13.41 -5.74
C ARG A 156 7.85 -13.82 -5.61
N GLU A 157 8.22 -15.01 -6.07
CA GLU A 157 9.60 -15.50 -5.99
C GLU A 157 10.59 -14.54 -6.68
N LEU A 158 10.28 -14.12 -7.91
CA LEU A 158 11.15 -13.23 -8.68
C LEU A 158 11.19 -11.81 -8.09
N ALA A 159 10.04 -11.29 -7.65
CA ALA A 159 9.97 -10.01 -6.95
C ALA A 159 10.83 -10.02 -5.67
N TYR A 160 10.73 -11.07 -4.86
CA TYR A 160 11.50 -11.16 -3.61
C TYR A 160 13.00 -11.33 -3.86
N LYS A 161 13.42 -12.02 -4.92
CA LYS A 161 14.83 -12.10 -5.31
C LYS A 161 15.39 -10.72 -5.67
N MET A 162 14.66 -9.93 -6.46
CA MET A 162 15.06 -8.56 -6.81
C MET A 162 15.14 -7.67 -5.56
N ILE A 163 14.09 -7.67 -4.73
CA ILE A 163 14.05 -6.90 -3.48
C ILE A 163 15.19 -7.30 -2.54
N GLU A 164 15.46 -8.60 -2.40
CA GLU A 164 16.56 -9.08 -1.56
C GLU A 164 17.91 -8.54 -2.02
N LYS A 165 18.18 -8.54 -3.33
CA LYS A 165 19.41 -7.99 -3.90
C LYS A 165 19.52 -6.48 -3.63
N LEU A 166 18.43 -5.76 -3.84
CA LEU A 166 18.37 -4.32 -3.57
C LEU A 166 18.60 -4.02 -2.07
N ALA A 167 17.93 -4.77 -1.18
CA ALA A 167 18.07 -4.61 0.26
C ALA A 167 19.45 -5.02 0.78
N GLN A 168 20.09 -6.05 0.21
CA GLN A 168 21.47 -6.41 0.50
C GLN A 168 22.43 -5.27 0.15
N HIS A 169 22.18 -4.57 -0.96
CA HIS A 169 23.03 -3.49 -1.45
C HIS A 169 22.84 -2.19 -0.62
N TYR A 170 21.60 -1.77 -0.36
CA TYR A 170 21.29 -0.48 0.25
C TYR A 170 20.84 -0.53 1.73
N GLY A 171 20.60 -1.70 2.30
CA GLY A 171 20.02 -1.82 3.65
C GLY A 171 20.88 -1.28 4.80
N ASN A 172 22.20 -1.15 4.59
CA ASN A 172 23.12 -0.53 5.56
C ASN A 172 23.64 0.84 5.12
N ASP A 173 23.13 1.38 4.03
CA ASP A 173 23.54 2.69 3.53
C ASP A 173 22.83 3.81 4.31
N SER A 174 23.57 4.64 5.02
CA SER A 174 23.05 5.73 5.84
C SER A 174 22.44 6.88 5.02
N ARG A 175 22.63 6.89 3.72
CA ARG A 175 21.99 7.84 2.79
C ARG A 175 20.53 7.47 2.53
N ILE A 176 20.18 6.18 2.70
CA ILE A 176 18.81 5.67 2.57
C ILE A 176 18.11 5.78 3.93
N ILE A 177 17.01 6.52 4.01
CA ILE A 177 16.26 6.73 5.26
C ILE A 177 15.06 5.80 5.39
N GLY A 178 14.58 5.26 4.29
CA GLY A 178 13.42 4.37 4.30
C GLY A 178 13.14 3.75 2.95
N TRP A 179 12.10 2.93 2.93
CA TRP A 179 11.65 2.16 1.77
C TRP A 179 10.16 2.37 1.51
N GLN A 180 9.82 2.57 0.25
CA GLN A 180 8.44 2.47 -0.22
C GLN A 180 8.26 1.15 -0.96
N LEU A 181 7.28 0.36 -0.51
CA LEU A 181 6.94 -0.90 -1.17
C LEU A 181 5.94 -0.66 -2.28
N ASP A 182 6.18 -1.30 -3.43
CA ASP A 182 5.29 -1.25 -4.58
C ASP A 182 4.95 0.20 -4.99
N ASN A 183 3.87 0.40 -5.70
CA ASN A 183 3.29 1.71 -5.95
C ASN A 183 1.77 1.62 -6.04
N GLU A 184 1.09 2.35 -5.16
CA GLU A 184 -0.36 2.39 -5.10
C GLU A 184 -0.99 0.99 -5.10
N PRO A 185 -0.54 0.08 -4.22
CA PRO A 185 -1.02 -1.30 -4.23
C PRO A 185 -2.53 -1.33 -4.01
N ALA A 186 -3.24 -1.88 -4.98
CA ALA A 186 -4.68 -2.05 -4.94
C ALA A 186 -5.05 -3.52 -4.70
N VAL A 187 -6.30 -3.76 -4.34
CA VAL A 187 -6.84 -5.12 -4.34
C VAL A 187 -6.96 -5.62 -5.77
N GLN A 188 -6.36 -6.78 -6.03
CA GLN A 188 -6.41 -7.41 -7.35
C GLN A 188 -7.55 -8.43 -7.40
N PHE A 189 -8.56 -8.16 -8.23
CA PHE A 189 -9.58 -9.14 -8.57
C PHE A 189 -9.10 -9.97 -9.76
N ASP A 190 -8.36 -11.03 -9.44
CA ASP A 190 -7.71 -11.89 -10.44
C ASP A 190 -8.47 -13.21 -10.60
N TYR A 191 -8.86 -13.52 -11.83
CA TYR A 191 -9.56 -14.76 -12.21
C TYR A 191 -8.63 -15.78 -12.87
N ASN A 192 -7.32 -15.68 -12.60
CA ASN A 192 -6.34 -16.65 -13.01
C ASN A 192 -6.57 -17.99 -12.27
N PRO A 193 -6.32 -19.16 -12.90
CA PRO A 193 -6.45 -20.46 -12.22
C PRO A 193 -5.64 -20.59 -10.92
N LYS A 194 -4.50 -19.90 -10.81
CA LYS A 194 -3.71 -19.88 -9.57
C LYS A 194 -4.42 -19.11 -8.45
N ALA A 195 -5.07 -18.00 -8.79
CA ALA A 195 -5.89 -17.23 -7.84
C ALA A 195 -7.10 -18.05 -7.36
N GLU A 196 -7.73 -18.86 -8.23
CA GLU A 196 -8.82 -19.75 -7.83
C GLU A 196 -8.35 -20.82 -6.85
N LEU A 197 -7.20 -21.44 -7.10
CA LEU A 197 -6.63 -22.41 -6.16
C LEU A 197 -6.29 -21.75 -4.81
N ALA A 198 -5.66 -20.59 -4.83
CA ALA A 198 -5.32 -19.85 -3.62
C ALA A 198 -6.60 -19.42 -2.85
N PHE A 199 -7.68 -19.06 -3.55
CA PHE A 199 -8.97 -18.75 -2.92
C PHE A 199 -9.57 -19.96 -2.23
N ARG A 200 -9.52 -21.15 -2.84
CA ARG A 200 -9.98 -22.39 -2.23
C ARG A 200 -9.17 -22.70 -0.95
N ASP A 201 -7.86 -22.49 -0.98
CA ASP A 201 -7.00 -22.69 0.19
C ASP A 201 -7.34 -21.67 1.30
N PHE A 202 -7.52 -20.41 0.95
CA PHE A 202 -8.01 -19.38 1.88
C PHE A 202 -9.34 -19.78 2.54
N LEU A 203 -10.30 -20.34 1.79
CA LEU A 203 -11.57 -20.80 2.32
C LEU A 203 -11.42 -22.04 3.23
N ARG A 204 -10.54 -22.98 2.86
CA ARG A 204 -10.22 -24.13 3.72
C ARG A 204 -9.74 -23.68 5.09
N GLU A 205 -8.76 -22.80 5.12
CA GLU A 205 -8.25 -22.26 6.38
C GLU A 205 -9.32 -21.48 7.16
N LYS A 206 -10.04 -20.59 6.49
CA LYS A 206 -11.08 -19.76 7.11
C LYS A 206 -12.20 -20.59 7.76
N TYR A 207 -12.61 -21.68 7.14
CA TYR A 207 -13.67 -22.55 7.60
C TYR A 207 -13.15 -23.86 8.23
N HIS A 208 -11.87 -23.88 8.64
CA HIS A 208 -11.26 -25.00 9.37
C HIS A 208 -11.43 -26.35 8.67
N HIS A 209 -11.33 -26.38 7.32
CA HIS A 209 -11.54 -27.54 6.46
C HIS A 209 -12.94 -28.19 6.59
N ASP A 210 -13.91 -27.47 7.13
CA ASP A 210 -15.30 -27.90 7.25
C ASP A 210 -16.19 -27.28 6.19
N ILE A 211 -16.50 -28.06 5.14
CA ILE A 211 -17.37 -27.60 4.05
C ILE A 211 -18.80 -27.29 4.53
N LYS A 212 -19.26 -27.97 5.60
CA LYS A 212 -20.55 -27.66 6.18
C LYS A 212 -20.56 -26.28 6.82
N ALA A 213 -19.51 -25.91 7.54
CA ALA A 213 -19.39 -24.58 8.12
C ALA A 213 -19.40 -23.48 7.05
N LEU A 214 -18.77 -23.71 5.90
CA LEU A 214 -18.84 -22.80 4.76
C LEU A 214 -20.29 -22.71 4.22
N ASN A 215 -20.95 -23.85 3.98
CA ASN A 215 -22.31 -23.89 3.46
C ASN A 215 -23.28 -23.14 4.38
N ASP A 216 -23.18 -23.36 5.70
CA ASP A 216 -24.00 -22.69 6.70
C ASP A 216 -23.75 -21.17 6.69
N ALA A 217 -22.47 -20.75 6.63
CA ALA A 217 -22.09 -19.34 6.61
C ALA A 217 -22.52 -18.61 5.32
N TRP A 218 -22.50 -19.28 4.19
CA TRP A 218 -22.90 -18.72 2.90
C TRP A 218 -24.41 -18.83 2.63
N GLY A 219 -25.14 -19.64 3.45
CA GLY A 219 -26.57 -19.87 3.27
C GLY A 219 -26.90 -20.61 1.99
N THR A 220 -26.05 -21.55 1.58
CA THR A 220 -26.09 -22.22 0.26
C THR A 220 -27.30 -23.13 0.04
N ALA A 221 -28.02 -23.49 1.09
CA ALA A 221 -29.23 -24.29 0.98
C ALA A 221 -30.33 -23.61 0.13
N PHE A 222 -30.38 -22.29 0.16
CA PHE A 222 -31.25 -21.51 -0.71
C PHE A 222 -30.64 -21.42 -2.12
N TRP A 223 -31.38 -21.51 -3.14
CA TRP A 223 -30.96 -21.59 -4.56
C TRP A 223 -30.20 -22.87 -4.95
N SER A 224 -30.16 -23.92 -4.09
CA SER A 224 -29.45 -25.18 -4.35
C SER A 224 -27.96 -25.00 -4.66
N GLU A 225 -27.30 -24.13 -3.90
CA GLU A 225 -25.86 -23.81 -4.06
C GLU A 225 -24.96 -24.64 -3.13
N VAL A 226 -25.46 -25.72 -2.49
CA VAL A 226 -24.71 -26.52 -1.51
C VAL A 226 -23.51 -27.19 -2.17
N TYR A 227 -22.31 -26.90 -1.62
CA TYR A 227 -21.07 -27.51 -2.04
C TYR A 227 -20.82 -28.82 -1.26
N SER A 228 -20.33 -29.86 -1.93
CA SER A 228 -19.90 -31.12 -1.29
C SER A 228 -18.42 -31.10 -0.94
N SER A 229 -17.63 -30.25 -1.59
CA SER A 229 -16.21 -30.06 -1.31
C SER A 229 -15.75 -28.64 -1.67
N PHE A 230 -14.60 -28.20 -1.10
CA PHE A 230 -13.98 -26.94 -1.49
C PHE A 230 -13.51 -26.91 -2.95
N ASP A 231 -13.29 -28.09 -3.57
CA ASP A 231 -12.83 -28.17 -4.96
C ASP A 231 -13.91 -27.81 -5.98
N GLU A 232 -15.18 -27.81 -5.59
CA GLU A 232 -16.30 -27.36 -6.41
C GLU A 232 -16.43 -25.83 -6.44
N ILE A 233 -15.77 -25.12 -5.52
CA ILE A 233 -15.89 -23.67 -5.43
C ILE A 233 -15.05 -23.02 -6.53
N THR A 234 -15.68 -22.11 -7.27
CA THR A 234 -15.02 -21.25 -8.26
C THR A 234 -14.97 -19.83 -7.76
N LEU A 235 -14.15 -18.99 -8.42
CA LEU A 235 -14.20 -17.55 -8.18
C LEU A 235 -15.59 -17.00 -8.58
N PRO A 236 -16.14 -16.03 -7.83
CA PRO A 236 -17.45 -15.46 -8.15
C PRO A 236 -17.39 -14.73 -9.48
N LYS A 237 -18.28 -15.12 -10.41
CA LYS A 237 -18.43 -14.52 -11.74
C LYS A 237 -19.86 -14.07 -11.93
N THR A 238 -20.06 -13.10 -12.83
CA THR A 238 -21.40 -12.62 -13.17
C THR A 238 -22.31 -13.77 -13.57
N ALA A 239 -23.41 -13.92 -12.84
CA ALA A 239 -24.45 -14.91 -13.08
C ALA A 239 -25.69 -14.27 -13.73
N GLN A 240 -26.59 -15.12 -14.28
CA GLN A 240 -27.83 -14.69 -14.94
C GLN A 240 -28.69 -13.81 -14.02
N MET A 241 -28.80 -14.17 -12.73
CA MET A 241 -29.66 -13.46 -11.77
C MET A 241 -28.83 -12.89 -10.62
N PHE A 242 -28.45 -13.71 -9.66
CA PHE A 242 -27.78 -13.29 -8.46
C PHE A 242 -26.55 -14.16 -8.20
N MET A 243 -25.51 -13.55 -7.66
CA MET A 243 -24.37 -14.25 -7.10
C MET A 243 -24.52 -14.33 -5.58
N ASN A 244 -23.93 -15.35 -4.96
CA ASN A 244 -23.90 -15.46 -3.51
C ASN A 244 -23.08 -14.31 -2.91
N HIS A 245 -23.74 -13.44 -2.13
CA HIS A 245 -23.11 -12.26 -1.55
C HIS A 245 -22.00 -12.60 -0.53
N HIS A 246 -22.12 -13.73 0.17
CA HIS A 246 -21.10 -14.17 1.11
C HIS A 246 -19.86 -14.68 0.38
N GLN A 247 -20.02 -15.38 -0.75
CA GLN A 247 -18.91 -15.77 -1.62
C GLN A 247 -18.17 -14.54 -2.16
N ILE A 248 -18.91 -13.53 -2.64
CA ILE A 248 -18.32 -12.26 -3.10
C ILE A 248 -17.54 -11.58 -1.97
N LEU A 249 -18.10 -11.52 -0.76
CA LEU A 249 -17.43 -10.92 0.38
C LEU A 249 -16.16 -11.67 0.76
N ASP A 250 -16.18 -13.00 0.73
CA ASP A 250 -14.99 -13.79 1.01
C ASP A 250 -13.94 -13.68 -0.07
N TYR A 251 -14.34 -13.56 -1.34
CA TYR A 251 -13.40 -13.29 -2.42
C TYR A 251 -12.75 -11.90 -2.29
N ARG A 252 -13.51 -10.87 -1.90
CA ARG A 252 -12.94 -9.53 -1.61
C ARG A 252 -11.94 -9.58 -0.45
N ARG A 253 -12.25 -10.33 0.62
CA ARG A 253 -11.33 -10.53 1.75
C ARG A 253 -10.07 -11.28 1.34
N PHE A 254 -10.21 -12.32 0.53
CA PHE A 254 -9.09 -13.03 -0.06
C PHE A 254 -8.22 -12.12 -0.91
N ALA A 255 -8.81 -11.37 -1.84
CA ALA A 255 -8.08 -10.45 -2.70
C ALA A 255 -7.33 -9.38 -1.89
N ALA A 256 -7.96 -8.82 -0.84
CA ALA A 256 -7.30 -7.90 0.08
C ALA A 256 -6.15 -8.57 0.86
N SER A 257 -6.31 -9.83 1.31
CA SER A 257 -5.23 -10.56 1.99
C SER A 257 -4.03 -10.80 1.08
N GLN A 258 -4.25 -11.11 -0.20
CA GLN A 258 -3.13 -11.30 -1.15
C GLN A 258 -2.27 -10.03 -1.29
N THR A 259 -2.90 -8.86 -1.34
CA THR A 259 -2.18 -7.57 -1.34
C THR A 259 -1.41 -7.35 -0.04
N ASN A 260 -2.07 -7.59 1.09
CA ASN A 260 -1.44 -7.42 2.41
C ASN A 260 -0.27 -8.38 2.64
N ASP A 261 -0.43 -9.65 2.28
CA ASP A 261 0.62 -10.66 2.41
C ASP A 261 1.83 -10.31 1.54
N PHE A 262 1.59 -9.86 0.29
CA PHE A 262 2.66 -9.43 -0.60
C PHE A 262 3.45 -8.24 -0.04
N LEU A 263 2.78 -7.26 0.56
CA LEU A 263 3.45 -6.12 1.21
C LEU A 263 4.17 -6.53 2.50
N ASN A 264 3.54 -7.36 3.36
CA ASN A 264 4.15 -7.84 4.59
C ASN A 264 5.43 -8.64 4.32
N GLU A 265 5.40 -9.55 3.35
CA GLU A 265 6.57 -10.36 2.98
C GLU A 265 7.72 -9.50 2.44
N GLN A 266 7.44 -8.50 1.59
CA GLN A 266 8.42 -7.52 1.14
C GLN A 266 9.04 -6.76 2.34
N CYS A 267 8.19 -6.25 3.23
CA CYS A 267 8.62 -5.51 4.40
C CYS A 267 9.54 -6.35 5.29
N LEU A 268 9.12 -7.57 5.63
CA LEU A 268 9.91 -8.49 6.45
C LEU A 268 11.24 -8.86 5.79
N LEU A 269 11.25 -9.01 4.47
CA LEU A 269 12.46 -9.27 3.70
C LEU A 269 13.45 -8.10 3.78
N ILE A 270 12.99 -6.87 3.54
CA ILE A 270 13.81 -5.67 3.63
C ILE A 270 14.37 -5.52 5.05
N LYS A 271 13.56 -5.72 6.08
CA LYS A 271 13.97 -5.59 7.48
C LYS A 271 15.03 -6.61 7.92
N LYS A 272 15.30 -7.67 7.16
CA LYS A 272 16.46 -8.54 7.41
C LYS A 272 17.79 -7.79 7.23
N TYR A 273 17.84 -6.86 6.28
CA TYR A 273 19.05 -6.14 5.87
C TYR A 273 19.04 -4.68 6.30
N ALA A 274 17.89 -4.03 6.34
CA ALA A 274 17.71 -2.60 6.58
C ALA A 274 17.15 -2.32 7.99
N LYS A 275 17.97 -2.54 9.03
CA LYS A 275 17.53 -2.44 10.43
C LYS A 275 17.24 -1.01 10.91
N ASN A 276 17.86 -0.02 10.28
CA ASN A 276 17.79 1.40 10.68
C ASN A 276 17.03 2.25 9.64
N GLN A 277 16.26 1.62 8.79
CA GLN A 277 15.49 2.27 7.73
C GLN A 277 14.03 1.85 7.89
N TRP A 278 13.11 2.81 7.86
CA TRP A 278 11.68 2.51 7.94
C TRP A 278 11.13 1.98 6.60
N VAL A 279 9.97 1.34 6.66
CA VAL A 279 9.29 0.76 5.51
C VAL A 279 7.82 1.19 5.50
N THR A 280 7.35 1.71 4.39
CA THR A 280 5.96 2.10 4.12
C THR A 280 5.51 1.72 2.71
N THR A 281 4.30 2.10 2.32
CA THR A 281 3.78 2.09 0.94
C THR A 281 2.85 3.28 0.74
N ASN A 282 2.51 3.61 -0.51
CA ASN A 282 1.65 4.73 -0.87
C ASN A 282 0.27 4.26 -1.33
N TYR A 283 -0.66 4.00 -0.43
CA TYR A 283 -2.01 3.59 -0.82
C TYR A 283 -2.79 4.69 -1.56
N ILE A 284 -3.52 4.32 -2.62
CA ILE A 284 -4.66 5.16 -3.04
C ILE A 284 -5.76 4.96 -1.98
N PRO A 285 -6.30 6.03 -1.39
CA PRO A 285 -7.36 5.90 -0.41
C PRO A 285 -8.66 5.38 -1.04
N ASN A 286 -8.74 4.08 -1.25
CA ASN A 286 -9.93 3.34 -1.60
C ASN A 286 -10.43 2.59 -0.36
N TYR A 287 -11.34 3.20 0.35
CA TYR A 287 -11.80 2.73 1.66
C TYR A 287 -12.71 1.50 1.61
N GLU A 288 -13.17 1.13 0.42
CA GLU A 288 -14.12 0.02 0.22
C GLU A 288 -13.42 -1.34 0.04
N GLU A 289 -12.14 -1.35 -0.29
CA GLU A 289 -11.42 -2.58 -0.64
C GLU A 289 -10.88 -3.34 0.58
N GLY A 290 -10.75 -2.69 1.74
CA GLY A 290 -10.43 -3.35 3.02
C GLY A 290 -8.98 -3.83 3.16
N HIS A 291 -8.06 -3.44 2.27
CA HIS A 291 -6.63 -3.80 2.35
C HIS A 291 -5.81 -2.79 3.16
N ILE A 292 -6.22 -1.52 3.18
CA ILE A 292 -5.52 -0.47 3.93
C ILE A 292 -5.55 -0.80 5.43
N GLY A 293 -4.38 -0.78 6.07
CA GLY A 293 -4.22 -1.16 7.47
C GLY A 293 -4.01 -2.66 7.70
N GLY A 294 -4.16 -3.50 6.67
CA GLY A 294 -3.95 -4.94 6.75
C GLY A 294 -2.49 -5.39 6.65
N SER A 295 -1.54 -4.46 6.56
CA SER A 295 -0.09 -4.73 6.49
C SER A 295 0.63 -4.27 7.77
N PRO A 296 0.53 -5.01 8.89
CA PRO A 296 1.09 -4.61 10.18
C PRO A 296 2.62 -4.62 10.25
N ALA A 297 3.30 -5.22 9.28
CA ALA A 297 4.75 -5.21 9.18
C ALA A 297 5.32 -3.83 8.82
N LEU A 298 4.54 -2.97 8.15
CA LEU A 298 4.93 -1.60 7.82
C LEU A 298 5.17 -0.79 9.09
N ASP A 299 6.13 0.12 9.07
CA ASP A 299 6.41 1.00 10.20
C ASP A 299 5.36 2.10 10.38
N PHE A 300 4.78 2.54 9.27
CA PHE A 300 3.62 3.42 9.22
C PHE A 300 2.90 3.25 7.88
N GLN A 301 1.64 3.68 7.83
CA GLN A 301 0.86 3.71 6.59
C GLN A 301 1.04 5.07 5.92
N SER A 302 1.08 5.10 4.60
CA SER A 302 1.04 6.36 3.85
C SER A 302 0.11 6.27 2.65
N TYR A 303 -0.23 7.42 2.09
CA TYR A 303 -1.17 7.48 0.99
C TYR A 303 -0.71 8.43 -0.12
N THR A 304 -1.33 8.26 -1.29
CA THR A 304 -1.27 9.16 -2.43
C THR A 304 -2.49 10.05 -2.50
N ARG A 305 -2.33 11.35 -2.78
CA ARG A 305 -3.46 12.25 -2.96
C ARG A 305 -3.26 13.23 -4.10
N TYR A 306 -4.14 13.12 -5.07
CA TYR A 306 -4.32 14.10 -6.14
C TYR A 306 -5.62 14.86 -5.90
N MET A 307 -5.54 16.19 -5.86
CA MET A 307 -6.64 17.06 -5.42
C MET A 307 -7.43 17.64 -6.59
N VAL A 308 -6.74 17.84 -7.72
CA VAL A 308 -7.27 18.58 -8.89
C VAL A 308 -6.99 17.80 -10.17
N TYR A 309 -7.93 16.98 -10.60
CA TYR A 309 -7.89 16.26 -11.87
C TYR A 309 -9.30 15.79 -12.25
N GLY A 310 -9.53 15.56 -13.53
CA GLY A 310 -10.81 15.07 -14.03
C GLY A 310 -11.97 16.02 -13.74
N ASP A 311 -13.17 15.50 -13.86
CA ASP A 311 -14.38 16.19 -13.43
C ASP A 311 -14.43 16.14 -11.90
N ASN A 312 -14.06 17.24 -11.24
CA ASN A 312 -14.16 17.39 -9.79
C ASN A 312 -15.65 17.40 -9.38
N GLU A 313 -16.28 16.23 -9.42
CA GLU A 313 -17.66 16.07 -9.03
C GLU A 313 -17.90 16.62 -7.60
N GLY A 314 -18.92 17.45 -7.47
CA GLY A 314 -19.43 17.89 -6.17
C GLY A 314 -18.82 19.14 -5.58
N ILE A 315 -17.81 19.80 -6.18
CA ILE A 315 -17.16 20.97 -5.58
C ILE A 315 -17.59 22.30 -6.23
N GLY A 316 -18.26 22.22 -7.37
CA GLY A 316 -18.66 23.40 -8.12
C GLY A 316 -17.47 24.26 -8.58
N ARG A 317 -17.74 25.42 -9.16
CA ARG A 317 -16.70 26.30 -9.75
C ARG A 317 -15.60 26.75 -8.77
N ARG A 318 -15.88 26.82 -7.46
CA ARG A 318 -14.89 27.29 -6.46
C ARG A 318 -13.81 26.26 -6.15
N GLY A 319 -14.13 24.96 -6.24
CA GLY A 319 -13.18 23.89 -5.97
C GLY A 319 -12.34 23.45 -7.17
N TYR A 320 -12.67 23.93 -8.36
CA TYR A 320 -12.12 23.46 -9.63
C TYR A 320 -10.58 23.42 -9.71
N ARG A 321 -9.91 24.37 -9.05
CA ARG A 321 -8.44 24.47 -9.05
C ARG A 321 -7.79 24.36 -7.67
N VAL A 322 -8.57 24.04 -6.63
CA VAL A 322 -8.09 23.87 -5.25
C VAL A 322 -8.40 22.47 -4.73
N GLY A 323 -9.40 21.81 -5.30
CA GLY A 323 -9.88 20.51 -4.85
C GLY A 323 -10.79 20.57 -3.63
N ASN A 324 -11.27 19.41 -3.19
CA ASN A 324 -12.15 19.28 -2.03
C ASN A 324 -11.31 19.07 -0.75
N PRO A 325 -11.31 20.02 0.21
CA PRO A 325 -10.53 19.90 1.42
C PRO A 325 -10.94 18.71 2.29
N LEU A 326 -12.19 18.22 2.17
CA LEU A 326 -12.64 17.04 2.90
C LEU A 326 -11.90 15.78 2.48
N ARG A 327 -11.43 15.69 1.22
CA ARG A 327 -10.68 14.52 0.74
C ARG A 327 -9.36 14.33 1.48
N ILE A 328 -8.63 15.41 1.72
CA ILE A 328 -7.35 15.34 2.42
C ILE A 328 -7.56 15.22 3.93
N ALA A 329 -8.53 15.95 4.50
CA ALA A 329 -8.86 15.87 5.92
C ALA A 329 -9.32 14.45 6.31
N PHE A 330 -10.21 13.85 5.51
CA PHE A 330 -10.68 12.49 5.75
C PHE A 330 -9.55 11.46 5.64
N ALA A 331 -8.67 11.59 4.64
CA ALA A 331 -7.51 10.71 4.52
C ALA A 331 -6.59 10.80 5.75
N ASN A 332 -6.27 12.02 6.21
CA ASN A 332 -5.48 12.23 7.41
C ASN A 332 -6.10 11.52 8.63
N ASP A 333 -7.41 11.71 8.85
CA ASP A 333 -8.13 11.11 9.98
C ASP A 333 -8.31 9.61 9.86
N PHE A 334 -8.35 9.07 8.63
CA PHE A 334 -8.42 7.63 8.39
C PHE A 334 -7.07 6.93 8.62
N PHE A 335 -5.97 7.51 8.13
CA PHE A 335 -4.64 6.86 8.21
C PHE A 335 -3.98 7.00 9.59
N ARG A 336 -4.16 8.15 10.27
CA ARG A 336 -3.54 8.41 11.57
C ARG A 336 -3.81 7.34 12.64
N PRO A 337 -5.03 6.83 12.88
CA PRO A 337 -5.29 5.86 13.93
C PRO A 337 -4.79 4.45 13.63
N ILE A 338 -4.38 4.12 12.41
CA ILE A 338 -3.96 2.77 12.05
C ILE A 338 -2.68 2.39 12.82
N GLN A 339 -1.66 3.27 12.81
CA GLN A 339 -0.39 3.05 13.50
C GLN A 339 0.11 4.27 14.30
N GLY A 340 -0.77 5.22 14.61
CA GLY A 340 -0.46 6.40 15.42
C GLY A 340 0.22 7.54 14.65
N THR A 341 0.75 7.28 13.46
CA THR A 341 1.30 8.25 12.52
C THR A 341 1.00 7.84 11.09
N TYR A 342 1.20 8.75 10.15
CA TYR A 342 1.04 8.45 8.72
C TYR A 342 1.96 9.34 7.88
N GLY A 343 2.18 8.94 6.63
CA GLY A 343 2.87 9.74 5.63
C GLY A 343 1.97 10.05 4.43
N VAL A 344 2.39 11.00 3.62
CA VAL A 344 1.83 11.24 2.28
C VAL A 344 2.99 11.12 1.30
N MET A 345 3.14 9.93 0.73
CA MET A 345 4.25 9.65 -0.18
C MET A 345 4.07 10.36 -1.52
N GLU A 346 2.82 10.51 -1.98
CA GLU A 346 2.53 11.32 -3.16
C GLU A 346 1.48 12.39 -2.85
N LEU A 347 1.86 13.65 -2.98
CA LEU A 347 0.94 14.77 -2.98
C LEU A 347 1.07 15.50 -4.32
N GLN A 348 -0.06 15.77 -4.99
CA GLN A 348 -0.07 16.43 -6.30
C GLN A 348 0.84 17.68 -6.33
N PRO A 349 1.90 17.70 -7.15
CA PRO A 349 2.87 18.81 -7.15
C PRO A 349 2.43 20.00 -8.01
N GLY A 350 1.49 19.76 -8.93
CA GLY A 350 1.07 20.75 -9.91
C GLY A 350 0.03 20.20 -10.87
N GLN A 351 0.04 20.66 -12.11
CA GLN A 351 -0.80 20.10 -13.16
C GLN A 351 -0.40 18.66 -13.47
N VAL A 352 -1.38 17.78 -13.59
CA VAL A 352 -1.19 16.39 -14.05
C VAL A 352 -1.60 16.25 -15.52
N ASN A 353 -1.32 15.10 -16.15
CA ASN A 353 -1.60 14.87 -17.58
C ASN A 353 -2.47 13.64 -17.87
N TRP A 354 -2.90 12.92 -16.84
CA TRP A 354 -3.58 11.63 -16.96
C TRP A 354 -5.10 11.68 -16.73
N GLY A 355 -5.65 12.80 -16.30
CA GLY A 355 -7.10 13.00 -16.20
C GLY A 355 -7.69 13.47 -17.54
N SER A 356 -9.01 13.33 -17.70
CA SER A 356 -9.75 13.86 -18.85
C SER A 356 -9.69 15.41 -18.93
N ILE A 357 -9.66 16.07 -17.76
CA ILE A 357 -9.46 17.50 -17.60
C ILE A 357 -8.37 17.70 -16.55
N ASN A 358 -7.32 18.43 -16.88
CA ASN A 358 -6.16 18.62 -16.01
C ASN A 358 -5.93 20.12 -15.75
N PRO A 359 -6.70 20.74 -14.84
CA PRO A 359 -6.54 22.15 -14.54
C PRO A 359 -5.25 22.40 -13.76
N GLN A 360 -4.58 23.50 -14.07
CA GLN A 360 -3.47 24.00 -13.25
C GLN A 360 -4.01 24.40 -11.86
N PRO A 361 -3.46 23.87 -10.75
CA PRO A 361 -3.81 24.33 -9.41
C PRO A 361 -3.63 25.85 -9.26
N LEU A 362 -4.43 26.48 -8.42
CA LEU A 362 -4.24 27.90 -8.09
C LEU A 362 -2.89 28.10 -7.39
N PRO A 363 -2.24 29.26 -7.60
CA PRO A 363 -1.06 29.63 -6.82
C PRO A 363 -1.33 29.49 -5.31
N GLY A 364 -0.47 28.75 -4.62
CA GLY A 364 -0.63 28.45 -3.19
C GLY A 364 -1.48 27.22 -2.84
N ALA A 365 -2.15 26.58 -3.81
CA ALA A 365 -2.95 25.39 -3.54
C ALA A 365 -2.08 24.21 -3.04
N VAL A 366 -0.95 23.94 -3.68
CA VAL A 366 -0.01 22.88 -3.23
C VAL A 366 0.45 23.13 -1.81
N ARG A 367 0.86 24.38 -1.49
CA ARG A 367 1.25 24.76 -0.13
C ARG A 367 0.11 24.57 0.87
N LEU A 368 -1.13 24.90 0.50
CA LEU A 368 -2.31 24.66 1.35
C LEU A 368 -2.50 23.17 1.63
N TRP A 369 -2.35 22.31 0.63
CA TRP A 369 -2.47 20.87 0.79
C TRP A 369 -1.38 20.31 1.71
N MET A 370 -0.11 20.71 1.53
CA MET A 370 0.98 20.34 2.43
C MET A 370 0.69 20.74 3.87
N TRP A 371 0.28 21.99 4.12
CA TRP A 371 -0.11 22.43 5.45
C TRP A 371 -1.31 21.67 6.02
N SER A 372 -2.23 21.21 5.18
CA SER A 372 -3.36 20.36 5.63
C SER A 372 -2.88 18.98 6.10
N VAL A 373 -1.83 18.43 5.47
CA VAL A 373 -1.19 17.18 5.93
C VAL A 373 -0.51 17.40 7.28
N PHE A 374 0.36 18.40 7.41
CA PHE A 374 1.08 18.70 8.65
C PHE A 374 0.12 19.01 9.80
N ALA A 375 -0.93 19.81 9.56
CA ALA A 375 -1.96 20.09 10.56
C ALA A 375 -2.73 18.84 11.00
N GLY A 376 -2.81 17.82 10.14
CA GLY A 376 -3.38 16.51 10.45
C GLY A 376 -2.43 15.57 11.17
N GLY A 377 -1.15 15.93 11.34
CA GLY A 377 -0.13 15.13 12.02
C GLY A 377 0.62 14.14 11.09
N GLY A 378 0.61 14.40 9.78
CA GLY A 378 1.34 13.64 8.77
C GLY A 378 2.68 14.25 8.41
#